data_67c535632f07bcf9415aabaf27c010c5
#
_entry.id   67c535632f07bcf9415aabaf27c010c5
#
_cell.length_a   1.000
_cell.length_b   1.000
_cell.length_c   1.000
_cell.angle_alpha   90.00
_cell.angle_beta   90.00
_cell.angle_gamma   90.00
#
_symmetry.space_group_name_H-M   'P 1'
#
loop_
_entity.id
_entity.type
_entity.pdbx_description
1 polymer ?
#
loop_
_entity_poly.entity_id
_entity_poly.type
_entity_poly.pdbx_seq_one_letter_code
_entity_poly.pdbx_strand_id
1 'polypeptide(L)'
;MSEKNEMTAPESSVGADAEQSSQIHYDDIIPDYDEEFNTDFFDDDCYSDLRLIRMSDIKPQEVEWLWEPYIPQGKITIIQGDPGEGKTTLALALAASLSTGKPLWNGMPTEPASVIYQTAEDGLADTVRPRLDAMGADCSNVFVIDESQKCLSLSDKRIENAIESVHTKLFILDPIQAYLGADVDMHRANEVRPLLHAFSQVAERTGCAMVLIAHIGKKKQNALRRSLGTMDIPAAARSILFVGHTAESRMIAQVKNSLHPLGRSLTFGLDGCFHITGESNMTAEELCNVADSGVALTKGDVAVEKLIELLSDGPMPSEEVFKHFENIGIGKRTVSEAKKAAGVKSVRKDGIWHYEL
;
A
#
# COMPACT_ATOMS: atom_id res chain seq x y z
N MET A 1 -22.84 47.68 -57.12
CA MET A 1 -21.87 48.68 -56.67
C MET A 1 -20.89 47.88 -55.85
N SER A 2 -19.88 47.43 -56.48
CA SER A 2 -18.47 47.90 -56.64
C SER A 2 -17.69 47.60 -55.35
N GLU A 3 -16.54 47.00 -55.29
CA GLU A 3 -15.52 46.77 -56.30
C GLU A 3 -14.58 45.69 -55.80
N LYS A 4 -14.10 44.92 -56.72
CA LYS A 4 -12.96 43.99 -56.59
C LYS A 4 -11.68 44.79 -56.36
N ASN A 5 -10.75 44.24 -55.63
CA ASN A 5 -9.35 44.51 -55.88
C ASN A 5 -8.52 43.23 -55.75
N GLU A 6 -8.18 42.71 -56.89
CA GLU A 6 -7.09 41.80 -57.14
C GLU A 6 -5.77 42.57 -57.01
N MET A 7 -4.81 41.99 -56.36
CA MET A 7 -3.42 42.39 -56.48
C MET A 7 -2.53 41.20 -56.70
N THR A 8 -2.01 41.18 -57.90
CA THR A 8 -1.13 40.22 -58.55
C THR A 8 0.24 40.13 -57.89
N ALA A 9 0.79 38.90 -57.90
CA ALA A 9 2.19 38.59 -57.62
C ALA A 9 3.09 39.00 -58.78
N PRO A 10 4.37 39.34 -58.54
CA PRO A 10 5.37 39.34 -59.60
C PRO A 10 6.11 38.01 -59.67
N GLU A 11 6.17 37.49 -60.88
CA GLU A 11 7.10 36.49 -61.31
C GLU A 11 8.55 37.03 -61.26
N SER A 12 9.47 36.25 -60.71
CA SER A 12 10.88 36.41 -61.11
C SER A 12 11.48 35.00 -61.28
N SER A 13 11.83 34.81 -62.49
CA SER A 13 12.66 33.73 -63.05
C SER A 13 14.03 33.66 -62.42
N VAL A 14 14.60 32.49 -62.41
CA VAL A 14 15.97 32.16 -62.75
C VAL A 14 16.54 31.03 -61.87
N GLY A 15 17.11 30.07 -62.55
CA GLY A 15 18.29 29.33 -62.15
C GLY A 15 18.03 27.87 -61.77
N ALA A 16 18.04 27.04 -62.79
CA ALA A 16 18.36 25.63 -62.67
C ALA A 16 19.83 25.49 -62.28
N ASP A 17 20.11 25.16 -61.05
CA ASP A 17 21.40 24.62 -60.69
C ASP A 17 21.21 23.17 -60.20
N ALA A 18 21.98 22.30 -60.82
CA ALA A 18 21.99 20.88 -60.67
C ALA A 18 22.27 20.47 -59.23
N GLU A 19 21.34 19.74 -58.64
CA GLU A 19 21.59 18.94 -57.41
C GLU A 19 22.67 17.90 -57.71
N GLN A 20 23.90 18.18 -57.31
CA GLN A 20 24.89 17.14 -57.05
C GLN A 20 24.52 16.52 -55.68
N SER A 21 23.79 15.40 -55.71
CA SER A 21 23.69 14.51 -54.57
C SER A 21 25.07 13.92 -54.31
N SER A 22 25.77 14.49 -53.34
CA SER A 22 26.93 13.85 -52.73
C SER A 22 26.45 12.62 -51.97
N GLN A 23 26.56 11.46 -52.60
CA GLN A 23 26.51 10.18 -51.87
C GLN A 23 27.69 10.18 -50.89
N ILE A 24 27.38 10.36 -49.62
CA ILE A 24 28.35 10.08 -48.55
C ILE A 24 28.52 8.57 -48.53
N HIS A 25 29.68 8.10 -49.01
CA HIS A 25 30.10 6.72 -48.81
C HIS A 25 30.39 6.54 -47.32
N TYR A 26 29.73 5.58 -46.71
CA TYR A 26 29.92 5.22 -45.31
C TYR A 26 31.35 4.75 -45.00
N ASP A 27 32.13 4.39 -45.99
CA ASP A 27 33.52 3.94 -45.88
C ASP A 27 34.53 5.10 -45.63
N ASP A 28 34.10 6.37 -45.79
CA ASP A 28 34.97 7.55 -45.57
C ASP A 28 34.93 8.08 -44.12
N ILE A 29 34.16 7.46 -43.22
CA ILE A 29 33.96 7.91 -41.84
C ILE A 29 34.63 6.98 -40.80
N ILE A 30 35.15 5.85 -41.25
CA ILE A 30 35.88 4.94 -40.36
C ILE A 30 37.36 5.28 -40.44
N PRO A 31 38.00 5.86 -39.42
CA PRO A 31 39.45 5.95 -39.39
C PRO A 31 40.02 4.54 -39.36
N ASP A 32 41.02 4.26 -40.20
CA ASP A 32 41.85 3.08 -40.09
C ASP A 32 42.51 3.03 -38.72
N TYR A 33 41.88 2.33 -37.79
CA TYR A 33 42.48 1.94 -36.51
C TYR A 33 43.24 0.62 -36.76
N ASP A 34 44.43 0.71 -37.29
CA ASP A 34 45.49 -0.29 -37.14
C ASP A 34 46.11 -0.14 -35.74
N GLU A 35 45.31 -0.15 -34.70
CA GLU A 35 45.75 -0.44 -33.34
C GLU A 35 45.18 -1.81 -32.96
N GLU A 36 46.06 -2.76 -32.68
CA GLU A 36 45.74 -4.04 -32.10
C GLU A 36 44.76 -3.82 -30.95
N PHE A 37 43.47 -4.04 -31.22
CA PHE A 37 42.46 -4.05 -30.17
C PHE A 37 42.82 -5.21 -29.24
N ASN A 38 43.38 -4.88 -28.09
CA ASN A 38 43.71 -5.84 -27.06
C ASN A 38 42.42 -6.49 -26.62
N THR A 39 42.12 -7.67 -27.15
CA THR A 39 40.93 -8.48 -26.86
C THR A 39 40.94 -9.08 -25.43
N ASP A 40 42.01 -8.84 -24.66
CA ASP A 40 42.16 -9.37 -23.29
C ASP A 40 41.28 -8.68 -22.26
N PHE A 41 40.49 -7.65 -22.66
CA PHE A 41 39.53 -6.97 -21.78
C PHE A 41 38.09 -7.52 -21.86
N PHE A 42 37.78 -8.38 -22.77
CA PHE A 42 36.51 -9.11 -22.78
C PHE A 42 36.76 -10.46 -22.12
N ASP A 43 36.47 -10.51 -20.81
CA ASP A 43 36.39 -11.75 -20.06
C ASP A 43 35.36 -12.63 -20.81
N ASP A 44 35.81 -13.66 -21.48
CA ASP A 44 35.01 -14.64 -22.24
C ASP A 44 33.97 -15.34 -21.34
N ASP A 45 34.16 -15.26 -20.01
CA ASP A 45 33.22 -15.75 -19.01
C ASP A 45 31.93 -14.92 -18.89
N CYS A 46 31.89 -13.67 -19.37
CA CYS A 46 30.68 -12.83 -19.28
C CYS A 46 29.57 -13.25 -20.27
N TYR A 47 29.90 -13.97 -21.34
CA TYR A 47 28.91 -14.47 -22.32
C TYR A 47 28.49 -15.92 -22.11
N SER A 48 29.17 -16.67 -21.23
CA SER A 48 28.88 -18.10 -21.00
C SER A 48 27.51 -18.36 -20.39
N ASP A 49 26.92 -17.34 -19.72
CA ASP A 49 25.64 -17.48 -18.99
C ASP A 49 24.44 -16.81 -19.69
N LEU A 50 24.61 -16.25 -20.91
CA LEU A 50 23.48 -15.69 -21.65
C LEU A 50 22.51 -16.79 -22.10
N ARG A 51 21.37 -16.87 -21.44
CA ARG A 51 20.29 -17.79 -21.78
C ARG A 51 19.10 -17.01 -22.35
N LEU A 52 18.78 -17.23 -23.62
CA LEU A 52 17.56 -16.74 -24.25
C LEU A 52 16.42 -17.76 -24.11
N ILE A 53 15.25 -17.30 -23.70
CA ILE A 53 14.04 -18.12 -23.61
C ILE A 53 13.05 -17.57 -24.66
N ARG A 54 12.53 -18.46 -25.50
CA ARG A 54 11.48 -18.08 -26.46
C ARG A 54 10.15 -17.94 -25.74
N MET A 55 9.41 -16.88 -26.04
CA MET A 55 8.08 -16.66 -25.46
C MET A 55 7.10 -17.78 -25.82
N SER A 56 7.26 -18.46 -26.98
CA SER A 56 6.47 -19.65 -27.34
C SER A 56 6.66 -20.83 -26.41
N ASP A 57 7.81 -20.89 -25.71
CA ASP A 57 8.14 -22.01 -24.80
C ASP A 57 7.57 -21.76 -23.37
N ILE A 58 7.07 -20.54 -23.12
CA ILE A 58 6.47 -20.16 -21.85
C ILE A 58 4.95 -20.43 -21.92
N LYS A 59 4.48 -21.25 -20.99
CA LYS A 59 3.04 -21.48 -20.84
C LYS A 59 2.40 -20.29 -20.13
N PRO A 60 1.33 -19.68 -20.70
CA PRO A 60 0.56 -18.66 -20.00
C PRO A 60 -0.01 -19.23 -18.69
N GLN A 61 0.01 -18.40 -17.65
CA GLN A 61 -0.59 -18.71 -16.35
C GLN A 61 -1.60 -17.61 -16.01
N GLU A 62 -2.72 -18.02 -15.46
CA GLU A 62 -3.70 -17.09 -14.91
C GLU A 62 -3.16 -16.50 -13.59
N VAL A 63 -3.58 -15.28 -13.28
CA VAL A 63 -3.24 -14.65 -12.01
C VAL A 63 -4.07 -15.28 -10.91
N GLU A 64 -3.42 -15.86 -9.93
CA GLU A 64 -4.07 -16.32 -8.72
C GLU A 64 -4.25 -15.17 -7.74
N TRP A 65 -5.37 -15.12 -7.05
CA TRP A 65 -5.72 -14.07 -6.10
C TRP A 65 -5.90 -14.62 -4.70
N LEU A 66 -5.33 -13.90 -3.73
CA LEU A 66 -5.67 -14.08 -2.32
C LEU A 66 -7.00 -13.37 -2.01
N TRP A 67 -7.20 -12.21 -2.63
CA TRP A 67 -8.44 -11.42 -2.57
C TRP A 67 -8.63 -10.67 -3.89
N GLU A 68 -9.45 -11.18 -4.76
CA GLU A 68 -9.71 -10.58 -6.07
C GLU A 68 -10.59 -9.33 -5.94
N PRO A 69 -10.28 -8.23 -6.63
CA PRO A 69 -9.08 -7.94 -7.41
C PRO A 69 -8.00 -7.18 -6.61
N TYR A 70 -7.99 -7.26 -5.28
CA TYR A 70 -7.22 -6.40 -4.40
C TYR A 70 -5.83 -6.94 -4.08
N ILE A 71 -5.69 -8.23 -3.78
CA ILE A 71 -4.45 -8.85 -3.31
C ILE A 71 -4.11 -10.08 -4.18
N PRO A 72 -3.20 -9.96 -5.16
CA PRO A 72 -2.73 -11.10 -5.96
C PRO A 72 -1.76 -11.97 -5.15
N GLN A 73 -1.80 -13.30 -5.39
CA GLN A 73 -0.80 -14.23 -4.87
C GLN A 73 0.54 -14.07 -5.60
N GLY A 74 1.64 -14.37 -4.91
CA GLY A 74 2.97 -14.30 -5.46
C GLY A 74 3.43 -12.89 -5.86
N LYS A 75 2.78 -11.85 -5.36
CA LYS A 75 3.05 -10.45 -5.71
C LYS A 75 3.01 -9.54 -4.49
N ILE A 76 3.57 -8.33 -4.66
CA ILE A 76 3.54 -7.29 -3.63
C ILE A 76 2.28 -6.45 -3.79
N THR A 77 1.55 -6.30 -2.68
CA THR A 77 0.48 -5.32 -2.48
C THR A 77 0.91 -4.31 -1.42
N ILE A 78 0.69 -3.03 -1.66
CA ILE A 78 0.91 -1.97 -0.67
C ILE A 78 -0.43 -1.50 -0.12
N ILE A 79 -0.53 -1.37 1.20
CA ILE A 79 -1.63 -0.70 1.88
C ILE A 79 -1.07 0.60 2.46
N GLN A 80 -1.54 1.74 1.97
CA GLN A 80 -1.06 3.06 2.36
C GLN A 80 -2.20 3.97 2.85
N GLY A 81 -1.87 4.98 3.63
CA GLY A 81 -2.83 5.95 4.19
C GLY A 81 -2.22 6.71 5.36
N ASP A 82 -2.92 7.73 5.86
CA ASP A 82 -2.52 8.51 7.02
C ASP A 82 -2.48 7.66 8.31
N PRO A 83 -1.72 8.06 9.33
CA PRO A 83 -1.77 7.42 10.65
C PRO A 83 -3.20 7.46 11.23
N GLY A 84 -3.65 6.34 11.80
CA GLY A 84 -4.97 6.23 12.42
C GLY A 84 -6.12 5.86 11.47
N GLU A 85 -5.86 5.69 10.16
CA GLU A 85 -6.89 5.33 9.19
C GLU A 85 -7.35 3.85 9.27
N GLY A 86 -6.68 3.02 10.04
CA GLY A 86 -7.06 1.61 10.20
C GLY A 86 -6.26 0.63 9.34
N LYS A 87 -5.10 1.01 8.79
CA LYS A 87 -4.23 0.12 7.99
C LYS A 87 -3.82 -1.14 8.75
N THR A 88 -3.25 -0.98 9.96
CA THR A 88 -2.89 -2.10 10.85
C THR A 88 -4.11 -2.94 11.21
N THR A 89 -5.26 -2.31 11.45
CA THR A 89 -6.50 -3.03 11.76
C THR A 89 -6.97 -3.86 10.57
N LEU A 90 -6.90 -3.32 9.35
CA LEU A 90 -7.17 -4.07 8.11
C LEU A 90 -6.20 -5.24 7.96
N ALA A 91 -4.90 -5.03 8.21
CA ALA A 91 -3.88 -6.07 8.11
C ALA A 91 -4.15 -7.23 9.09
N LEU A 92 -4.50 -6.91 10.34
CA LEU A 92 -4.86 -7.91 11.36
C LEU A 92 -6.19 -8.61 11.02
N ALA A 93 -7.16 -7.88 10.44
CA ALA A 93 -8.40 -8.48 9.97
C ALA A 93 -8.18 -9.47 8.81
N LEU A 94 -7.28 -9.15 7.88
CA LEU A 94 -6.84 -10.08 6.83
C LEU A 94 -6.19 -11.34 7.43
N ALA A 95 -5.31 -11.17 8.43
CA ALA A 95 -4.69 -12.28 9.13
C ALA A 95 -5.73 -13.15 9.87
N ALA A 96 -6.67 -12.54 10.58
CA ALA A 96 -7.73 -13.25 11.27
C ALA A 96 -8.66 -14.00 10.32
N SER A 97 -9.05 -13.37 9.21
CA SER A 97 -9.87 -13.96 8.16
C SER A 97 -9.22 -15.21 7.58
N LEU A 98 -7.96 -15.11 7.15
CA LEU A 98 -7.23 -16.22 6.55
C LEU A 98 -6.93 -17.34 7.54
N SER A 99 -6.56 -17.00 8.77
CA SER A 99 -6.25 -18.00 9.78
C SER A 99 -7.43 -18.94 10.08
N THR A 100 -8.65 -18.46 9.91
CA THR A 100 -9.90 -19.20 10.17
C THR A 100 -10.62 -19.67 8.92
N GLY A 101 -10.26 -19.19 7.74
CA GLY A 101 -11.02 -19.41 6.50
C GLY A 101 -12.37 -18.70 6.47
N LYS A 102 -12.58 -17.66 7.29
CA LYS A 102 -13.79 -16.82 7.29
C LYS A 102 -13.52 -15.55 6.50
N PRO A 103 -14.01 -15.43 5.25
CA PRO A 103 -13.68 -14.29 4.40
C PRO A 103 -14.27 -12.99 4.96
N LEU A 104 -13.48 -11.90 4.90
CA LEU A 104 -13.96 -10.55 5.23
C LEU A 104 -14.95 -10.03 4.20
N TRP A 105 -14.78 -10.42 2.95
CA TRP A 105 -15.58 -9.99 1.81
C TRP A 105 -15.53 -11.01 0.69
N ASN A 106 -16.34 -10.80 -0.35
CA ASN A 106 -16.35 -11.63 -1.56
C ASN A 106 -14.98 -11.71 -2.21
N GLY A 107 -14.64 -12.83 -2.81
CA GLY A 107 -13.38 -13.07 -3.51
C GLY A 107 -12.21 -13.48 -2.59
N MET A 108 -12.45 -13.65 -1.30
CA MET A 108 -11.45 -14.20 -0.37
C MET A 108 -11.58 -15.72 -0.21
N PRO A 109 -10.46 -16.43 0.09
CA PRO A 109 -10.51 -17.88 0.33
C PRO A 109 -11.34 -18.24 1.57
N THR A 110 -11.96 -19.39 1.51
CA THR A 110 -12.77 -19.98 2.60
C THR A 110 -12.03 -21.09 3.34
N GLU A 111 -10.81 -21.42 2.91
CA GLU A 111 -9.96 -22.41 3.57
C GLU A 111 -8.99 -21.71 4.53
N PRO A 112 -8.80 -22.24 5.76
CA PRO A 112 -7.78 -21.72 6.67
C PRO A 112 -6.39 -21.79 6.07
N ALA A 113 -5.58 -20.74 6.31
CA ALA A 113 -4.22 -20.67 5.80
C ALA A 113 -3.27 -20.00 6.81
N SER A 114 -1.99 -20.35 6.72
CA SER A 114 -0.95 -19.74 7.54
C SER A 114 -0.65 -18.32 7.10
N VAL A 115 -0.49 -17.43 8.08
CA VAL A 115 -0.14 -16.02 7.92
C VAL A 115 1.11 -15.71 8.75
N ILE A 116 2.04 -14.95 8.19
CA ILE A 116 3.11 -14.33 8.96
C ILE A 116 2.80 -12.83 9.06
N TYR A 117 2.68 -12.32 10.28
CA TYR A 117 2.47 -10.91 10.56
C TYR A 117 3.69 -10.35 11.30
N GLN A 118 4.46 -9.51 10.62
CA GLN A 118 5.66 -8.90 11.17
C GLN A 118 5.44 -7.43 11.44
N THR A 119 5.68 -6.99 12.67
CA THR A 119 5.53 -5.59 13.09
C THR A 119 6.74 -5.11 13.89
N ALA A 120 7.10 -3.83 13.69
CA ALA A 120 8.14 -3.15 14.45
C ALA A 120 7.57 -2.08 15.40
N GLU A 121 6.27 -1.79 15.32
CA GLU A 121 5.65 -0.71 16.08
C GLU A 121 4.79 -1.22 17.25
N ASP A 122 4.06 -2.30 17.05
CA ASP A 122 3.11 -2.84 18.03
C ASP A 122 3.71 -4.00 18.82
N GLY A 123 3.49 -4.01 20.15
CA GLY A 123 3.86 -5.12 21.01
C GLY A 123 3.01 -6.36 20.72
N LEU A 124 3.66 -7.54 20.64
CA LEU A 124 2.98 -8.78 20.29
C LEU A 124 1.97 -9.22 21.36
N ALA A 125 2.34 -9.10 22.64
CA ALA A 125 1.55 -9.63 23.75
C ALA A 125 0.43 -8.69 24.21
N ASP A 126 0.65 -7.39 24.15
CA ASP A 126 -0.24 -6.37 24.68
C ASP A 126 -1.11 -5.67 23.62
N THR A 127 -0.73 -5.77 22.36
CA THR A 127 -1.42 -5.07 21.27
C THR A 127 -1.88 -6.03 20.17
N VAL A 128 -0.95 -6.77 19.54
CA VAL A 128 -1.27 -7.62 18.37
C VAL A 128 -2.15 -8.79 18.77
N ARG A 129 -1.73 -9.56 19.79
CA ARG A 129 -2.46 -10.77 20.23
C ARG A 129 -3.87 -10.45 20.70
N PRO A 130 -4.13 -9.44 21.55
CA PRO A 130 -5.49 -9.10 21.95
C PRO A 130 -6.40 -8.67 20.81
N ARG A 131 -5.84 -7.96 19.81
CA ARG A 131 -6.60 -7.56 18.60
C ARG A 131 -6.97 -8.76 17.74
N LEU A 132 -6.04 -9.71 17.53
CA LEU A 132 -6.32 -10.95 16.82
C LEU A 132 -7.40 -11.78 17.52
N ASP A 133 -7.32 -11.91 18.85
CA ASP A 133 -8.32 -12.62 19.65
C ASP A 133 -9.70 -11.96 19.53
N ALA A 134 -9.76 -10.61 19.59
CA ALA A 134 -11.01 -9.86 19.43
C ALA A 134 -11.61 -10.03 18.02
N MET A 135 -10.78 -10.24 17.00
CA MET A 135 -11.21 -10.52 15.61
C MET A 135 -11.54 -12.01 15.38
N GLY A 136 -11.37 -12.85 16.40
CA GLY A 136 -11.65 -14.27 16.32
C GLY A 136 -10.66 -15.06 15.48
N ALA A 137 -9.39 -14.61 15.39
CA ALA A 137 -8.33 -15.29 14.67
C ALA A 137 -8.01 -16.67 15.27
N ASP A 138 -7.67 -17.62 14.43
CA ASP A 138 -6.95 -18.82 14.88
C ASP A 138 -5.45 -18.50 14.96
N CYS A 139 -4.99 -18.13 16.17
CA CYS A 139 -3.59 -17.75 16.38
C CYS A 139 -2.60 -18.92 16.23
N SER A 140 -3.05 -20.16 16.08
CA SER A 140 -2.18 -21.28 15.71
C SER A 140 -1.73 -21.21 14.24
N ASN A 141 -2.45 -20.47 13.41
CA ASN A 141 -2.14 -20.20 12.02
C ASN A 141 -1.52 -18.81 11.78
N VAL A 142 -1.26 -18.02 12.84
CA VAL A 142 -0.61 -16.71 12.73
C VAL A 142 0.77 -16.76 13.38
N PHE A 143 1.79 -16.49 12.61
CA PHE A 143 3.19 -16.61 12.98
C PHE A 143 3.90 -15.26 12.95
N VAL A 144 5.01 -15.16 13.67
CA VAL A 144 5.94 -14.02 13.69
C VAL A 144 7.36 -14.56 13.59
N ILE A 145 8.24 -13.90 12.85
CA ILE A 145 9.66 -14.22 12.83
C ILE A 145 10.31 -13.59 14.06
N ASP A 146 11.00 -14.39 14.88
CA ASP A 146 11.69 -13.89 16.07
C ASP A 146 12.88 -12.99 15.69
N GLU A 147 12.83 -11.76 16.16
CA GLU A 147 13.86 -10.72 15.96
C GLU A 147 14.69 -10.45 17.21
N SER A 148 14.51 -11.23 18.28
CA SER A 148 15.18 -11.00 19.56
C SER A 148 16.72 -10.97 19.47
N GLN A 149 17.30 -11.70 18.52
CA GLN A 149 18.73 -11.77 18.32
C GLN A 149 19.24 -10.95 17.14
N LYS A 150 18.41 -10.75 16.12
CA LYS A 150 18.78 -10.03 14.90
C LYS A 150 17.55 -9.43 14.25
N CYS A 151 17.57 -8.11 14.07
CA CYS A 151 16.53 -7.41 13.31
C CYS A 151 16.36 -7.99 11.90
N LEU A 152 15.14 -7.98 11.42
CA LEU A 152 14.78 -8.44 10.09
C LEU A 152 14.97 -7.31 9.06
N SER A 153 15.32 -7.65 7.83
CA SER A 153 15.32 -6.75 6.68
C SER A 153 14.69 -7.44 5.47
N LEU A 154 14.27 -6.67 4.47
CA LEU A 154 13.64 -7.19 3.24
C LEU A 154 14.51 -8.19 2.48
N SER A 155 15.84 -8.14 2.63
CA SER A 155 16.79 -9.05 2.00
C SER A 155 17.14 -10.28 2.86
N ASP A 156 16.54 -10.41 4.05
CA ASP A 156 16.88 -11.50 4.97
C ASP A 156 16.26 -12.82 4.51
N LYS A 157 17.10 -13.83 4.30
CA LYS A 157 16.67 -15.18 3.88
C LYS A 157 15.72 -15.86 4.88
N ARG A 158 15.69 -15.41 6.14
CA ARG A 158 14.74 -15.94 7.14
C ARG A 158 13.30 -15.75 6.69
N ILE A 159 13.00 -14.71 5.88
CA ILE A 159 11.65 -14.47 5.35
C ILE A 159 11.24 -15.64 4.45
N GLU A 160 12.05 -15.98 3.44
CA GLU A 160 11.75 -17.06 2.52
C GLU A 160 11.65 -18.41 3.26
N ASN A 161 12.62 -18.71 4.13
CA ASN A 161 12.62 -19.93 4.93
C ASN A 161 11.38 -20.04 5.83
N ALA A 162 10.93 -18.93 6.45
CA ALA A 162 9.75 -18.93 7.28
C ALA A 162 8.48 -19.19 6.45
N ILE A 163 8.35 -18.53 5.28
CA ILE A 163 7.23 -18.73 4.35
C ILE A 163 7.13 -20.20 3.93
N GLU A 164 8.24 -20.81 3.54
CA GLU A 164 8.29 -22.22 3.13
C GLU A 164 7.97 -23.18 4.28
N SER A 165 8.51 -22.91 5.48
CA SER A 165 8.38 -23.82 6.63
C SER A 165 6.94 -24.02 7.10
N VAL A 166 6.08 -22.97 6.99
CA VAL A 166 4.67 -23.02 7.41
C VAL A 166 3.70 -22.86 6.24
N HIS A 167 4.19 -22.93 5.01
CA HIS A 167 3.37 -22.78 3.78
C HIS A 167 2.49 -21.53 3.80
N THR A 168 3.12 -20.41 4.14
CA THR A 168 2.45 -19.11 4.31
C THR A 168 1.75 -18.65 3.04
N LYS A 169 0.46 -18.29 3.14
CA LYS A 169 -0.29 -17.68 2.03
C LYS A 169 -0.27 -16.17 2.04
N LEU A 170 -0.08 -15.56 3.20
CA LEU A 170 -0.01 -14.12 3.38
C LEU A 170 1.14 -13.75 4.33
N PHE A 171 2.05 -12.92 3.84
CA PHE A 171 3.11 -12.30 4.62
C PHE A 171 2.84 -10.79 4.73
N ILE A 172 2.76 -10.26 5.94
CA ILE A 172 2.48 -8.85 6.22
C ILE A 172 3.68 -8.20 6.90
N LEU A 173 4.09 -7.02 6.44
CA LEU A 173 5.07 -6.14 7.09
C LEU A 173 4.42 -4.82 7.50
N ASP A 174 4.52 -4.45 8.78
CA ASP A 174 3.90 -3.25 9.35
C ASP A 174 4.88 -2.48 10.26
N PRO A 175 5.42 -1.34 9.82
CA PRO A 175 5.44 -0.81 8.45
C PRO A 175 6.70 -1.23 7.65
N ILE A 176 6.65 -1.13 6.32
CA ILE A 176 7.80 -1.44 5.44
C ILE A 176 9.05 -0.66 5.81
N GLN A 177 8.90 0.60 6.25
CA GLN A 177 10.00 1.51 6.55
C GLN A 177 10.95 0.93 7.60
N ALA A 178 10.44 0.17 8.55
CA ALA A 178 11.23 -0.44 9.62
C ALA A 178 12.13 -1.60 9.13
N TYR A 179 11.83 -2.15 7.96
CA TYR A 179 12.46 -3.35 7.43
C TYR A 179 13.35 -3.12 6.19
N LEU A 180 13.59 -1.86 5.82
CA LEU A 180 14.50 -1.54 4.71
C LEU A 180 15.96 -1.85 5.05
N GLY A 181 16.35 -1.74 6.32
CA GLY A 181 17.70 -1.89 6.81
C GLY A 181 18.31 -0.56 7.28
N ALA A 182 19.22 -0.62 8.27
CA ALA A 182 19.75 0.56 8.93
C ALA A 182 20.58 1.45 7.99
N ASP A 183 21.23 0.87 6.99
CA ASP A 183 22.14 1.56 6.06
C ASP A 183 21.44 1.98 4.75
N VAL A 184 20.12 1.78 4.64
CA VAL A 184 19.33 2.05 3.41
C VAL A 184 18.59 3.37 3.54
N ASP A 185 18.92 4.32 2.68
CA ASP A 185 18.13 5.54 2.55
C ASP A 185 16.88 5.29 1.69
N MET A 186 15.71 5.31 2.33
CA MET A 186 14.42 5.11 1.66
C MET A 186 14.12 6.11 0.53
N HIS A 187 14.87 7.22 0.44
CA HIS A 187 14.73 8.23 -0.61
C HIS A 187 15.65 7.98 -1.81
N ARG A 188 16.53 6.99 -1.73
CA ARG A 188 17.45 6.62 -2.80
C ARG A 188 16.99 5.39 -3.56
N ALA A 189 16.60 5.61 -4.81
CA ALA A 189 16.10 4.57 -5.69
C ALA A 189 17.09 3.40 -5.89
N ASN A 190 18.39 3.70 -6.00
CA ASN A 190 19.44 2.70 -6.19
C ASN A 190 19.64 1.78 -4.96
N GLU A 191 19.24 2.20 -3.79
CA GLU A 191 19.33 1.41 -2.56
C GLU A 191 18.06 0.58 -2.32
N VAL A 192 16.88 1.16 -2.58
CA VAL A 192 15.59 0.52 -2.33
C VAL A 192 15.20 -0.49 -3.41
N ARG A 193 15.47 -0.19 -4.69
CA ARG A 193 15.07 -1.03 -5.83
C ARG A 193 15.59 -2.46 -5.78
N PRO A 194 16.89 -2.74 -5.47
CA PRO A 194 17.39 -4.11 -5.36
C PRO A 194 16.69 -4.92 -4.26
N LEU A 195 16.39 -4.29 -3.11
CA LEU A 195 15.70 -4.94 -2.00
C LEU A 195 14.28 -5.37 -2.38
N LEU A 196 13.53 -4.44 -2.99
CA LEU A 196 12.16 -4.72 -3.43
C LEU A 196 12.13 -5.76 -4.57
N HIS A 197 13.14 -5.74 -5.45
CA HIS A 197 13.27 -6.75 -6.49
C HIS A 197 13.50 -8.15 -5.90
N ALA A 198 14.45 -8.28 -4.97
CA ALA A 198 14.71 -9.55 -4.29
C ALA A 198 13.47 -10.04 -3.52
N PHE A 199 12.78 -9.14 -2.82
CA PHE A 199 11.55 -9.45 -2.10
C PHE A 199 10.41 -9.89 -3.03
N SER A 200 10.28 -9.23 -4.21
CA SER A 200 9.33 -9.64 -5.25
C SER A 200 9.62 -11.04 -5.80
N GLN A 201 10.90 -11.39 -5.95
CA GLN A 201 11.30 -12.73 -6.38
C GLN A 201 10.94 -13.80 -5.33
N VAL A 202 11.07 -13.49 -4.03
CA VAL A 202 10.59 -14.40 -2.97
C VAL A 202 9.09 -14.61 -3.09
N ALA A 203 8.30 -13.54 -3.29
CA ALA A 203 6.87 -13.65 -3.52
C ALA A 203 6.54 -14.59 -4.69
N GLU A 204 7.20 -14.40 -5.83
CA GLU A 204 6.98 -15.20 -7.05
C GLU A 204 7.35 -16.66 -6.87
N ARG A 205 8.48 -16.96 -6.23
CA ARG A 205 8.92 -18.35 -6.01
C ARG A 205 8.03 -19.11 -5.04
N THR A 206 7.59 -18.47 -3.98
CA THR A 206 6.80 -19.09 -2.92
C THR A 206 5.30 -19.09 -3.19
N GLY A 207 4.83 -18.25 -4.14
CA GLY A 207 3.41 -18.00 -4.36
C GLY A 207 2.72 -17.23 -3.22
N CYS A 208 3.48 -16.75 -2.21
CA CYS A 208 2.96 -16.03 -1.06
C CYS A 208 2.55 -14.60 -1.47
N ALA A 209 1.36 -14.16 -1.06
CA ALA A 209 0.96 -12.77 -1.18
C ALA A 209 1.73 -11.92 -0.15
N MET A 210 2.42 -10.86 -0.62
CA MET A 210 3.18 -9.95 0.23
C MET A 210 2.41 -8.66 0.42
N VAL A 211 2.01 -8.33 1.65
CA VAL A 211 1.34 -7.07 2.00
C VAL A 211 2.29 -6.18 2.80
N LEU A 212 2.56 -5.00 2.28
CA LEU A 212 3.43 -4.00 2.88
C LEU A 212 2.58 -2.82 3.35
N ILE A 213 2.57 -2.56 4.64
CA ILE A 213 1.94 -1.35 5.19
C ILE A 213 2.91 -0.18 5.03
N ALA A 214 2.45 0.90 4.42
CA ALA A 214 3.25 2.09 4.19
C ALA A 214 2.58 3.34 4.76
N HIS A 215 3.38 4.18 5.40
CA HIS A 215 2.96 5.53 5.73
C HIS A 215 3.04 6.44 4.50
N ILE A 216 2.21 7.47 4.47
CA ILE A 216 2.22 8.45 3.39
C ILE A 216 2.87 9.76 3.84
N GLY A 217 3.44 10.48 2.85
CA GLY A 217 4.04 11.80 3.09
C GLY A 217 2.99 12.88 3.27
N LYS A 218 3.32 13.91 4.06
CA LYS A 218 2.42 15.06 4.34
C LYS A 218 2.20 16.00 3.14
N LYS A 219 2.96 15.83 2.05
CA LYS A 219 2.81 16.68 0.87
C LYS A 219 1.56 16.30 0.08
N LYS A 220 0.75 17.28 -0.27
CA LYS A 220 -0.39 17.11 -1.17
C LYS A 220 0.10 16.66 -2.55
N GLN A 221 -0.18 15.42 -2.88
CA GLN A 221 0.16 14.78 -4.16
C GLN A 221 -0.98 13.82 -4.52
N ASN A 222 -1.03 13.36 -5.78
CA ASN A 222 -2.00 12.34 -6.15
C ASN A 222 -1.80 11.04 -5.33
N ALA A 223 -2.86 10.23 -5.21
CA ALA A 223 -2.89 9.04 -4.37
C ALA A 223 -1.69 8.09 -4.59
N LEU A 224 -1.23 7.93 -5.83
CA LEU A 224 -0.09 7.09 -6.17
C LEU A 224 1.25 7.65 -5.66
N ARG A 225 1.42 8.97 -5.68
CA ARG A 225 2.68 9.65 -5.31
C ARG A 225 2.80 9.98 -3.83
N ARG A 226 1.77 9.72 -3.04
CA ARG A 226 1.78 9.99 -1.59
C ARG A 226 2.61 8.99 -0.80
N SER A 227 2.98 7.85 -1.37
CA SER A 227 3.84 6.86 -0.70
C SER A 227 5.13 7.50 -0.20
N LEU A 228 5.49 7.22 1.04
CA LEU A 228 6.71 7.73 1.66
C LEU A 228 7.92 7.01 1.04
N GLY A 229 8.97 7.74 0.71
CA GLY A 229 10.18 7.21 0.09
C GLY A 229 10.26 7.44 -1.43
N THR A 230 11.03 6.61 -2.10
CA THR A 230 11.18 6.71 -3.56
C THR A 230 9.94 6.19 -4.29
N MET A 231 9.79 6.59 -5.56
CA MET A 231 8.76 6.03 -6.46
C MET A 231 8.97 4.54 -6.77
N ASP A 232 10.10 3.96 -6.40
CA ASP A 232 10.36 2.53 -6.61
C ASP A 232 9.51 1.65 -5.69
N ILE A 233 9.12 2.15 -4.50
CA ILE A 233 8.23 1.43 -3.58
C ILE A 233 6.87 1.17 -4.26
N PRO A 234 6.09 2.18 -4.70
CA PRO A 234 4.85 1.94 -5.43
C PRO A 234 5.06 1.28 -6.79
N ALA A 235 6.24 1.42 -7.43
CA ALA A 235 6.53 0.78 -8.70
C ALA A 235 6.65 -0.75 -8.57
N ALA A 236 7.25 -1.26 -7.50
CA ALA A 236 7.41 -2.69 -7.23
C ALA A 236 6.08 -3.41 -6.99
N ALA A 237 5.08 -2.72 -6.43
CA ALA A 237 3.78 -3.31 -6.15
C ALA A 237 2.94 -3.54 -7.41
N ARG A 238 2.21 -4.66 -7.46
CA ARG A 238 1.21 -4.93 -8.51
C ARG A 238 -0.16 -4.39 -8.14
N SER A 239 -0.46 -4.26 -6.85
CA SER A 239 -1.68 -3.64 -6.32
C SER A 239 -1.31 -2.62 -5.24
N ILE A 240 -2.05 -1.51 -5.19
CA ILE A 240 -1.90 -0.49 -4.15
C ILE A 240 -3.29 -0.11 -3.66
N LEU A 241 -3.50 -0.24 -2.36
CA LEU A 241 -4.72 0.12 -1.67
C LEU A 241 -4.47 1.39 -0.84
N PHE A 242 -5.34 2.37 -0.98
CA PHE A 242 -5.36 3.56 -0.14
C PHE A 242 -6.46 3.42 0.91
N VAL A 243 -6.10 3.57 2.17
CA VAL A 243 -7.02 3.56 3.30
C VAL A 243 -7.16 4.99 3.81
N GLY A 244 -8.38 5.47 3.83
CA GLY A 244 -8.71 6.82 4.27
C GLY A 244 -10.16 6.88 4.74
N HIS A 245 -10.64 8.09 5.02
CA HIS A 245 -12.03 8.31 5.43
C HIS A 245 -12.62 9.56 4.80
N THR A 246 -13.94 9.57 4.73
CA THR A 246 -14.79 10.75 4.48
C THR A 246 -15.44 11.18 5.79
N ALA A 247 -16.27 12.22 5.76
CA ALA A 247 -17.09 12.58 6.91
C ALA A 247 -18.07 11.45 7.34
N GLU A 248 -18.42 10.56 6.41
CA GLU A 248 -19.48 9.56 6.59
C GLU A 248 -18.94 8.15 6.87
N SER A 249 -17.78 7.78 6.30
CA SER A 249 -17.29 6.42 6.35
C SER A 249 -15.78 6.31 6.15
N ARG A 250 -15.19 5.23 6.65
CA ARG A 250 -13.84 4.80 6.30
C ARG A 250 -13.88 3.95 5.04
N MET A 251 -12.81 4.02 4.25
CA MET A 251 -12.80 3.37 2.93
C MET A 251 -11.44 2.79 2.58
N ILE A 252 -11.49 1.71 1.80
CA ILE A 252 -10.35 1.14 1.09
C ILE A 252 -10.59 1.40 -0.39
N ALA A 253 -9.71 2.14 -1.05
CA ALA A 253 -9.80 2.42 -2.48
C ALA A 253 -8.53 1.93 -3.19
N GLN A 254 -8.70 1.24 -4.33
CA GLN A 254 -7.56 0.75 -5.09
C GLN A 254 -6.99 1.86 -5.97
N VAL A 255 -5.71 2.19 -5.75
CA VAL A 255 -4.94 3.23 -6.46
C VAL A 255 -4.32 2.68 -7.74
N LYS A 256 -3.85 1.43 -7.67
CA LYS A 256 -3.13 0.75 -8.75
C LYS A 256 -3.50 -0.73 -8.78
N ASN A 257 -3.71 -1.23 -9.96
CA ASN A 257 -3.74 -2.66 -10.25
C ASN A 257 -3.08 -2.88 -11.61
N SER A 258 -2.01 -3.64 -11.66
CA SER A 258 -1.26 -3.93 -12.90
C SER A 258 -1.71 -5.23 -13.56
N LEU A 259 -2.64 -5.97 -12.96
CA LEU A 259 -3.02 -7.33 -13.34
C LEU A 259 -4.52 -7.45 -13.68
N HIS A 260 -5.34 -6.47 -13.25
CA HIS A 260 -6.78 -6.47 -13.42
C HIS A 260 -7.29 -5.01 -13.46
N PRO A 261 -8.45 -4.69 -14.02
CA PRO A 261 -9.12 -3.41 -13.78
C PRO A 261 -9.26 -3.11 -12.29
N LEU A 262 -9.30 -1.82 -11.93
CA LEU A 262 -9.45 -1.43 -10.52
C LEU A 262 -10.75 -1.98 -9.94
N GLY A 263 -10.65 -2.53 -8.73
CA GLY A 263 -11.80 -2.93 -7.93
C GLY A 263 -12.59 -1.73 -7.43
N ARG A 264 -13.82 -1.97 -7.00
CA ARG A 264 -14.63 -0.95 -6.33
C ARG A 264 -14.02 -0.59 -4.99
N SER A 265 -14.20 0.64 -4.56
CA SER A 265 -13.87 1.03 -3.19
C SER A 265 -14.79 0.33 -2.20
N LEU A 266 -14.25 -0.04 -1.04
CA LEU A 266 -14.99 -0.70 0.02
C LEU A 266 -15.11 0.22 1.21
N THR A 267 -16.29 0.34 1.77
CA THR A 267 -16.52 1.01 3.05
C THR A 267 -16.37 0.03 4.20
N PHE A 268 -15.84 0.49 5.34
CA PHE A 268 -15.64 -0.37 6.50
C PHE A 268 -15.86 0.36 7.83
N GLY A 269 -16.22 -0.40 8.85
CA GLY A 269 -16.35 0.02 10.24
C GLY A 269 -15.24 -0.58 11.12
N LEU A 270 -15.01 0.08 12.26
CA LEU A 270 -14.08 -0.35 13.32
C LEU A 270 -14.76 -0.56 14.67
N ASP A 271 -16.06 -0.42 14.75
CA ASP A 271 -16.88 -0.61 15.93
C ASP A 271 -16.93 -2.09 16.34
N GLY A 272 -16.31 -2.38 17.48
CA GLY A 272 -16.12 -3.74 17.97
C GLY A 272 -14.95 -4.47 17.30
N CYS A 273 -15.00 -4.66 15.99
CA CYS A 273 -13.92 -5.22 15.17
C CYS A 273 -14.01 -4.71 13.73
N PHE A 274 -12.96 -4.94 12.93
CA PHE A 274 -12.99 -4.58 11.51
C PHE A 274 -14.07 -5.36 10.76
N HIS A 275 -14.90 -4.66 9.99
CA HIS A 275 -15.89 -5.28 9.10
C HIS A 275 -16.14 -4.39 7.87
N ILE A 276 -16.35 -5.01 6.72
CA ILE A 276 -16.71 -4.29 5.50
C ILE A 276 -18.22 -4.03 5.54
N THR A 277 -18.61 -2.77 5.32
CA THR A 277 -20.01 -2.31 5.37
C THR A 277 -20.66 -2.25 4.00
N GLY A 278 -19.87 -2.14 2.92
CA GLY A 278 -20.41 -2.08 1.55
C GLY A 278 -19.39 -1.66 0.52
N GLU A 279 -19.89 -1.33 -0.67
CA GLU A 279 -19.11 -0.84 -1.80
C GLU A 279 -19.41 0.63 -2.08
N SER A 280 -18.44 1.33 -2.66
CA SER A 280 -18.56 2.72 -3.11
C SER A 280 -17.96 2.88 -4.51
N ASN A 281 -18.50 3.83 -5.26
CA ASN A 281 -17.93 4.25 -6.55
C ASN A 281 -16.86 5.34 -6.42
N MET A 282 -16.60 5.84 -5.19
CA MET A 282 -15.58 6.84 -4.93
C MET A 282 -14.21 6.29 -5.32
N THR A 283 -13.47 7.04 -6.11
CA THR A 283 -12.10 6.67 -6.51
C THR A 283 -11.09 6.97 -5.42
N ALA A 284 -9.91 6.36 -5.50
CA ALA A 284 -8.81 6.64 -4.58
C ALA A 284 -8.36 8.11 -4.65
N GLU A 285 -8.45 8.76 -5.82
CA GLU A 285 -8.11 10.16 -6.00
C GLU A 285 -9.11 11.07 -5.29
N GLU A 286 -10.41 10.80 -5.42
CA GLU A 286 -11.47 11.54 -4.73
C GLU A 286 -11.34 11.37 -3.21
N LEU A 287 -11.12 10.16 -2.72
CA LEU A 287 -10.89 9.88 -1.30
C LEU A 287 -9.67 10.62 -0.76
N CYS A 288 -8.57 10.63 -1.53
CA CYS A 288 -7.34 11.35 -1.19
C CYS A 288 -7.57 12.86 -1.10
N ASN A 289 -8.34 13.44 -2.04
CA ASN A 289 -8.67 14.86 -2.07
C ASN A 289 -9.57 15.26 -0.89
N VAL A 290 -10.51 14.41 -0.49
CA VAL A 290 -11.34 14.63 0.71
C VAL A 290 -10.47 14.64 1.96
N ALA A 291 -9.56 13.68 2.12
CA ALA A 291 -8.63 13.64 3.24
C ALA A 291 -7.74 14.91 3.30
N ASP A 292 -7.34 15.46 2.14
CA ASP A 292 -6.54 16.69 2.05
C ASP A 292 -7.32 18.00 2.30
N SER A 293 -8.63 17.99 2.12
CA SER A 293 -9.46 19.20 2.28
C SER A 293 -9.65 19.62 3.74
N GLY A 294 -9.15 18.84 4.69
CA GLY A 294 -9.27 19.12 6.13
C GLY A 294 -10.68 18.88 6.69
N VAL A 295 -11.57 18.28 5.89
CA VAL A 295 -12.88 17.76 6.34
C VAL A 295 -12.66 16.38 7.02
N ALA A 296 -11.43 15.95 7.14
CA ALA A 296 -11.07 14.75 7.86
C ALA A 296 -11.52 14.85 9.32
N LEU A 297 -12.33 13.91 9.75
CA LEU A 297 -12.68 13.75 11.18
C LEU A 297 -11.38 13.69 11.98
N THR A 298 -11.14 14.67 12.81
CA THR A 298 -10.02 14.61 13.76
C THR A 298 -10.29 13.50 14.77
N LYS A 299 -9.27 13.00 15.50
CA LYS A 299 -9.52 12.10 16.65
C LYS A 299 -10.55 12.69 17.62
N GLY A 300 -10.67 14.03 17.63
CA GLY A 300 -11.69 14.77 18.37
C GLY A 300 -13.08 14.55 17.80
N ASP A 301 -13.25 14.63 16.50
CA ASP A 301 -14.56 14.48 15.84
C ASP A 301 -15.07 13.03 15.97
N VAL A 302 -14.20 12.03 15.78
CA VAL A 302 -14.51 10.62 16.05
C VAL A 302 -14.87 10.39 17.51
N ALA A 303 -14.18 11.08 18.42
CA ALA A 303 -14.50 10.98 19.85
C ALA A 303 -15.86 11.62 20.18
N VAL A 304 -16.23 12.71 19.51
CA VAL A 304 -17.56 13.36 19.66
C VAL A 304 -18.66 12.41 19.21
N GLU A 305 -18.56 11.88 18.01
CA GLU A 305 -19.53 10.96 17.41
C GLU A 305 -19.71 9.70 18.29
N LYS A 306 -18.58 9.06 18.67
CA LYS A 306 -18.59 7.86 19.49
C LYS A 306 -19.12 8.11 20.91
N LEU A 307 -18.87 9.30 21.46
CA LEU A 307 -19.38 9.68 22.77
C LEU A 307 -20.91 9.88 22.74
N ILE A 308 -21.43 10.47 21.68
CA ILE A 308 -22.88 10.62 21.46
C ILE A 308 -23.52 9.24 21.32
N GLU A 309 -22.93 8.34 20.53
CA GLU A 309 -23.41 6.96 20.35
C GLU A 309 -23.45 6.22 21.67
N LEU A 310 -22.36 6.23 22.47
CA LEU A 310 -22.28 5.55 23.76
C LEU A 310 -23.29 6.05 24.79
N LEU A 311 -23.67 7.32 24.70
CA LEU A 311 -24.61 7.96 25.63
C LEU A 311 -26.03 7.99 25.10
N SER A 312 -26.30 7.49 23.89
CA SER A 312 -27.66 7.46 23.29
C SER A 312 -28.63 6.60 24.07
N ASP A 313 -28.13 5.51 24.69
CA ASP A 313 -28.94 4.60 25.53
C ASP A 313 -29.09 5.07 26.97
N GLY A 314 -28.49 6.21 27.33
CA GLY A 314 -28.57 6.80 28.65
C GLY A 314 -27.22 7.11 29.32
N PRO A 315 -27.26 7.62 30.58
CA PRO A 315 -26.03 7.99 31.26
C PRO A 315 -25.11 6.81 31.56
N MET A 316 -23.81 6.98 31.31
CA MET A 316 -22.79 5.96 31.54
C MET A 316 -21.74 6.45 32.56
N PRO A 317 -21.20 5.58 33.45
CA PRO A 317 -20.10 5.92 34.32
C PRO A 317 -18.89 6.46 33.60
N SER A 318 -18.32 7.57 34.05
CA SER A 318 -17.21 8.25 33.32
C SER A 318 -15.97 7.36 33.20
N GLU A 319 -15.72 6.44 34.12
CA GLU A 319 -14.61 5.49 34.02
C GLU A 319 -14.83 4.45 32.93
N GLU A 320 -16.06 3.99 32.73
CA GLU A 320 -16.39 3.07 31.62
C GLU A 320 -16.24 3.77 30.25
N VAL A 321 -16.67 5.03 30.16
CA VAL A 321 -16.45 5.83 28.97
C VAL A 321 -14.95 5.95 28.66
N PHE A 322 -14.12 6.31 29.65
CA PHE A 322 -12.68 6.41 29.44
C PHE A 322 -12.04 5.08 29.02
N LYS A 323 -12.45 3.98 29.66
CA LYS A 323 -11.97 2.64 29.32
C LYS A 323 -12.35 2.24 27.89
N HIS A 324 -13.56 2.58 27.44
CA HIS A 324 -13.99 2.34 26.08
C HIS A 324 -13.11 3.09 25.07
N PHE A 325 -12.85 4.37 25.32
CA PHE A 325 -12.00 5.19 24.44
C PHE A 325 -10.54 4.78 24.46
N GLU A 326 -10.01 4.32 25.58
CA GLU A 326 -8.65 3.80 25.71
C GLU A 326 -8.47 2.54 24.84
N ASN A 327 -9.47 1.66 24.80
CA ASN A 327 -9.47 0.45 23.98
C ASN A 327 -9.42 0.74 22.46
N ILE A 328 -9.92 1.91 22.03
CA ILE A 328 -9.88 2.35 20.64
C ILE A 328 -8.74 3.36 20.35
N GLY A 329 -7.78 3.49 21.30
CA GLY A 329 -6.57 4.33 21.12
C GLY A 329 -6.83 5.84 21.21
N ILE A 330 -7.91 6.27 21.89
CA ILE A 330 -8.25 7.67 22.11
C ILE A 330 -7.94 8.05 23.56
N GLY A 331 -7.01 8.99 23.75
CA GLY A 331 -6.56 9.41 25.06
C GLY A 331 -7.59 10.27 25.82
N LYS A 332 -7.49 10.28 27.16
CA LYS A 332 -8.39 11.01 28.08
C LYS A 332 -8.55 12.50 27.76
N ARG A 333 -7.49 13.16 27.24
CA ARG A 333 -7.57 14.56 26.85
C ARG A 333 -8.54 14.78 25.68
N THR A 334 -8.44 13.94 24.65
CA THR A 334 -9.34 13.99 23.48
C THR A 334 -10.77 13.71 23.86
N VAL A 335 -11.03 12.73 24.77
CA VAL A 335 -12.37 12.45 25.31
C VAL A 335 -12.92 13.65 26.07
N SER A 336 -12.09 14.35 26.84
CA SER A 336 -12.51 15.56 27.59
C SER A 336 -12.83 16.73 26.67
N GLU A 337 -12.11 16.88 25.56
CA GLU A 337 -12.39 17.87 24.53
C GLU A 337 -13.67 17.52 23.76
N ALA A 338 -13.84 16.24 23.38
CA ALA A 338 -15.05 15.72 22.74
C ALA A 338 -16.31 15.90 23.61
N LYS A 339 -16.19 15.65 24.90
CA LYS A 339 -17.27 15.90 25.87
C LYS A 339 -17.79 17.34 25.81
N LYS A 340 -16.87 18.31 25.76
CA LYS A 340 -17.25 19.73 25.65
C LYS A 340 -17.93 20.03 24.32
N ALA A 341 -17.39 19.48 23.22
CA ALA A 341 -17.93 19.69 21.88
C ALA A 341 -19.31 19.06 21.71
N ALA A 342 -19.53 17.87 22.28
CA ALA A 342 -20.82 17.16 22.26
C ALA A 342 -21.87 17.73 23.25
N GLY A 343 -21.52 18.69 24.09
CA GLY A 343 -22.43 19.23 25.09
C GLY A 343 -22.75 18.28 26.27
N VAL A 344 -21.99 17.18 26.40
CA VAL A 344 -22.19 16.15 27.42
C VAL A 344 -21.94 16.70 28.82
N LYS A 345 -22.88 16.46 29.71
CA LYS A 345 -22.84 16.90 31.11
C LYS A 345 -22.22 15.83 32.02
N SER A 346 -21.61 16.27 33.12
CA SER A 346 -21.26 15.37 34.24
C SER A 346 -22.30 15.43 35.28
N VAL A 347 -22.88 14.29 35.61
CA VAL A 347 -23.92 14.14 36.65
C VAL A 347 -23.42 13.16 37.69
N ARG A 348 -23.70 13.40 38.95
CA ARG A 348 -23.33 12.47 40.04
C ARG A 348 -24.53 11.64 40.43
N LYS A 349 -24.47 10.30 40.21
CA LYS A 349 -25.51 9.34 40.59
C LYS A 349 -24.88 8.32 41.52
N ASP A 350 -25.46 8.09 42.66
CA ASP A 350 -25.01 7.11 43.68
C ASP A 350 -23.51 7.23 44.07
N GLY A 351 -23.01 8.48 44.10
CA GLY A 351 -21.63 8.75 44.46
C GLY A 351 -20.64 8.65 43.28
N ILE A 352 -21.04 8.16 42.11
CA ILE A 352 -20.22 7.95 40.89
C ILE A 352 -20.52 9.03 39.86
N TRP A 353 -19.49 9.51 39.18
CA TRP A 353 -19.63 10.44 38.06
C TRP A 353 -20.08 9.73 36.79
N HIS A 354 -21.16 10.19 36.20
CA HIS A 354 -21.70 9.74 34.93
C HIS A 354 -21.62 10.86 33.89
N TYR A 355 -21.47 10.47 32.62
CA TYR A 355 -21.66 11.36 31.46
C TYR A 355 -23.08 11.15 30.92
N GLU A 356 -23.72 12.24 30.54
CA GLU A 356 -25.10 12.29 30.03
C GLU A 356 -25.18 13.35 28.91
N LEU A 357 -25.90 13.06 27.82
CA LEU A 357 -26.18 13.99 26.70
C LEU A 357 -27.10 15.13 27.13
#